data_d5677ec5d6b19eed961c98bee9b9b61a
#
_entry.id   d5677ec5d6b19eed961c98bee9b9b61a
#
_cell.length_a   1.000
_cell.length_b   1.000
_cell.length_c   1.000
_cell.angle_alpha   90.00
_cell.angle_beta   90.00
_cell.angle_gamma   90.00
#
_symmetry.space_group_name_H-M   'P 1'
#
loop_
_entity.id
_entity.type
_entity.pdbx_description
1 polymer ?
#
loop_
_entity_poly.entity_id
_entity_poly.type
_entity_poly.pdbx_seq_one_letter_code
_entity_poly.pdbx_strand_id
1 'polypeptide(L)'
;MPNDKKAYAQREKAYMQGKLFPQIKVGMTKVNLTPTVVKDERGIPHTEPNAPVYIYDTSGPYSDPNYQVDLKKGLPRMREQWILDRNDTEQLKEVTSEYGKQRLADHSLDHLRFEHIQLPRRAQAGKHITQMAYAKAGIITPEMEYVAIRENMNCQELGIDTHITPEYVRDEIARGRAVLPANINHPESEPMIIGRNFLVKINTNIGNSATTSSIEEEVDKAVWSCKWGGDTLMDLSTGDNIHETREWIVRNCPVPVGTVPIYQALEKVNGKVEDLNWEVFRDTLIEQCEQGVDYFTIHAGIRRHNVHLADSRLCGIVSRGGSIMSKWCLYHDQESFLYEHFDDICDIVAQYDVALSLGDGLRPGCIADANDAAQFAELDTMGELVTRAWDKNVQAFIEGPGHVPLQKIKENMERQLDHCHEAPFYTLGPLVTDIAPGYDHITSAIGGAQIAWLGTAMLCYVTPKEHLALPNKEDVRTGVVTYKIAAHAADLAKGHPGATIRDIALSKARFEFRWRDQFHLSLDPELALKYFEEAGHTDGEYCTMCGPNFCAAKLTHDLRKFKK
;
A
#
# COMPACT_ATOMS: atom_id res chain seq x y z
N MET A 1 12.68 15.10 -6.13
CA MET A 1 11.54 16.02 -5.95
C MET A 1 10.91 16.22 -7.30
N PRO A 2 9.58 16.27 -7.41
CA PRO A 2 8.97 16.81 -8.62
C PRO A 2 9.56 18.20 -8.83
N ASN A 3 10.13 18.44 -10.02
CA ASN A 3 10.97 19.62 -10.23
C ASN A 3 10.16 20.90 -10.54
N ASP A 4 8.84 20.83 -10.62
CA ASP A 4 8.01 22.00 -10.93
C ASP A 4 7.44 22.65 -9.67
N LYS A 5 8.18 23.60 -9.13
CA LYS A 5 7.72 24.42 -7.99
C LYS A 5 6.35 25.09 -8.24
N LYS A 6 5.94 25.31 -9.49
CA LYS A 6 4.63 25.89 -9.83
C LYS A 6 3.51 24.89 -9.63
N ALA A 7 3.75 23.60 -9.94
CA ALA A 7 2.74 22.55 -9.80
C ALA A 7 2.38 22.25 -8.32
N TYR A 8 3.21 22.69 -7.37
CA TYR A 8 3.02 22.44 -5.94
C TYR A 8 2.96 23.73 -5.10
N ALA A 9 2.86 24.90 -5.72
CA ALA A 9 2.97 26.19 -5.03
C ALA A 9 1.94 26.43 -3.90
N GLN A 10 0.76 25.80 -3.98
CA GLN A 10 -0.30 25.90 -2.96
C GLN A 10 -0.33 24.69 -2.01
N ARG A 11 0.57 23.71 -2.18
CA ARG A 11 0.69 22.55 -1.31
C ARG A 11 1.78 22.75 -0.27
N GLU A 12 1.46 22.41 0.97
CA GLU A 12 2.42 22.41 2.07
C GLU A 12 2.26 21.16 2.94
N LYS A 13 3.34 20.73 3.57
CA LYS A 13 3.28 19.70 4.60
C LYS A 13 2.68 20.30 5.86
N ALA A 14 1.65 19.68 6.38
CA ALA A 14 1.00 20.03 7.63
C ALA A 14 0.95 18.83 8.57
N TYR A 15 0.96 19.08 9.87
CA TYR A 15 0.94 18.02 10.87
C TYR A 15 -0.27 18.19 11.77
N MET A 16 -1.08 17.14 11.89
CA MET A 16 -2.17 17.03 12.85
C MET A 16 -1.70 16.35 14.12
N GLN A 17 -2.07 16.91 15.27
CA GLN A 17 -1.62 16.39 16.56
C GLN A 17 -2.60 15.36 17.12
N GLY A 18 -2.06 14.33 17.80
CA GLY A 18 -2.84 13.36 18.56
C GLY A 18 -3.52 13.99 19.77
N LYS A 19 -4.67 13.43 20.16
CA LYS A 19 -5.44 13.83 21.34
C LYS A 19 -5.20 12.90 22.51
N LEU A 20 -5.18 11.58 22.27
CA LEU A 20 -4.84 10.57 23.27
C LEU A 20 -3.33 10.53 23.52
N PHE A 21 -2.55 10.69 22.47
CA PHE A 21 -1.09 10.70 22.50
C PHE A 21 -0.56 12.02 21.90
N PRO A 22 -0.41 13.10 22.71
CA PRO A 22 -0.05 14.44 22.21
C PRO A 22 1.30 14.54 21.50
N GLN A 23 2.18 13.53 21.65
CA GLN A 23 3.45 13.44 20.95
C GLN A 23 3.31 13.04 19.47
N ILE A 24 2.14 12.49 19.06
CA ILE A 24 1.89 12.08 17.66
C ILE A 24 1.72 13.32 16.80
N LYS A 25 2.39 13.28 15.63
CA LYS A 25 2.26 14.28 14.57
C LYS A 25 1.98 13.56 13.25
N VAL A 26 0.74 13.61 12.81
CA VAL A 26 0.30 12.96 11.56
C VAL A 26 0.53 13.89 10.39
N GLY A 27 1.45 13.51 9.50
CA GLY A 27 1.76 14.28 8.30
C GLY A 27 0.65 14.18 7.24
N MET A 28 0.23 15.34 6.73
CA MET A 28 -0.77 15.49 5.67
C MET A 28 -0.26 16.49 4.64
N THR A 29 -0.75 16.39 3.39
CA THR A 29 -0.59 17.47 2.41
C THR A 29 -1.77 18.41 2.54
N LYS A 30 -1.52 19.67 2.93
CA LYS A 30 -2.51 20.73 2.97
C LYS A 30 -2.48 21.51 1.66
N VAL A 31 -3.63 21.66 1.02
CA VAL A 31 -3.82 22.46 -0.20
C VAL A 31 -4.54 23.76 0.17
N ASN A 32 -3.83 24.87 0.06
CA ASN A 32 -4.39 26.19 0.28
C ASN A 32 -5.13 26.65 -0.98
N LEU A 33 -6.41 27.01 -0.83
CA LEU A 33 -7.27 27.40 -1.95
C LEU A 33 -7.35 28.92 -2.08
N THR A 34 -7.45 29.40 -3.32
CA THR A 34 -7.68 30.80 -3.59
C THR A 34 -9.11 31.20 -3.20
N PRO A 35 -9.35 32.44 -2.73
CA PRO A 35 -10.69 32.90 -2.40
C PRO A 35 -11.64 32.91 -3.61
N THR A 36 -12.92 32.69 -3.35
CA THR A 36 -13.99 32.84 -4.35
C THR A 36 -14.39 34.31 -4.44
N VAL A 37 -14.53 34.82 -5.66
CA VAL A 37 -15.07 36.18 -5.89
C VAL A 37 -16.59 36.08 -5.96
N VAL A 38 -17.27 36.73 -5.03
CA VAL A 38 -18.73 36.82 -4.97
C VAL A 38 -19.16 38.29 -5.10
N LYS A 39 -20.43 38.54 -5.45
CA LYS A 39 -21.00 39.86 -5.48
C LYS A 39 -22.07 39.98 -4.41
N ASP A 40 -22.06 41.06 -3.66
CA ASP A 40 -23.10 41.40 -2.70
C ASP A 40 -24.42 41.77 -3.40
N GLU A 41 -25.47 42.02 -2.62
CA GLU A 41 -26.79 42.41 -3.11
C GLU A 41 -26.77 43.69 -3.97
N ARG A 42 -25.74 44.50 -3.84
CA ARG A 42 -25.50 45.75 -4.63
C ARG A 42 -24.65 45.51 -5.86
N GLY A 43 -24.23 44.28 -6.11
CA GLY A 43 -23.36 43.91 -7.21
C GLY A 43 -21.87 44.23 -6.99
N ILE A 44 -21.48 44.62 -5.77
CA ILE A 44 -20.09 44.94 -5.42
C ILE A 44 -19.31 43.65 -5.22
N PRO A 45 -18.19 43.42 -5.95
CA PRO A 45 -17.39 42.23 -5.77
C PRO A 45 -16.65 42.23 -4.43
N HIS A 46 -16.69 41.14 -3.72
CA HIS A 46 -15.85 40.84 -2.55
C HIS A 46 -15.34 39.41 -2.61
N THR A 47 -14.38 39.06 -1.78
CA THR A 47 -13.79 37.73 -1.74
C THR A 47 -14.19 36.96 -0.48
N GLU A 48 -14.59 35.71 -0.66
CA GLU A 48 -14.83 34.78 0.44
C GLU A 48 -13.72 33.74 0.49
N PRO A 49 -13.11 33.47 1.66
CA PRO A 49 -12.08 32.47 1.79
C PRO A 49 -12.63 31.07 1.54
N ASN A 50 -11.85 30.21 0.90
CA ASN A 50 -12.11 28.78 0.82
C ASN A 50 -11.30 28.04 1.88
N ALA A 51 -11.93 27.10 2.57
CA ALA A 51 -11.24 26.24 3.52
C ALA A 51 -10.15 25.41 2.79
N PRO A 52 -8.99 25.19 3.41
CA PRO A 52 -7.98 24.30 2.86
C PRO A 52 -8.47 22.86 2.80
N VAL A 53 -7.91 22.09 1.88
CA VAL A 53 -8.17 20.64 1.76
C VAL A 53 -6.94 19.88 2.23
N TYR A 54 -7.13 18.95 3.13
CA TYR A 54 -6.08 18.04 3.59
C TYR A 54 -6.18 16.73 2.82
N ILE A 55 -5.06 16.29 2.28
CA ILE A 55 -4.94 15.08 1.47
C ILE A 55 -4.11 14.08 2.25
N TYR A 56 -4.53 12.80 2.24
CA TYR A 56 -3.78 11.67 2.74
C TYR A 56 -2.40 11.64 2.07
N ASP A 57 -1.33 11.61 2.86
CA ASP A 57 0.04 11.79 2.39
C ASP A 57 0.92 10.61 2.79
N THR A 58 1.45 9.90 1.80
CA THR A 58 2.33 8.74 1.96
C THR A 58 3.81 9.08 1.82
N SER A 59 4.13 10.34 1.52
CA SER A 59 5.51 10.74 1.24
C SER A 59 6.41 10.83 2.48
N GLY A 60 5.84 10.67 3.69
CA GLY A 60 6.59 10.86 4.92
C GLY A 60 7.26 12.23 4.96
N PRO A 61 8.51 12.33 5.44
CA PRO A 61 9.22 13.61 5.49
C PRO A 61 9.71 14.12 4.12
N TYR A 62 9.64 13.32 3.07
CA TYR A 62 10.18 13.70 1.75
C TYR A 62 9.46 14.90 1.09
N SER A 63 8.24 15.23 1.50
CA SER A 63 7.51 16.43 1.06
C SER A 63 7.62 17.62 2.02
N ASP A 64 8.28 17.46 3.18
CA ASP A 64 8.49 18.55 4.13
C ASP A 64 9.69 19.40 3.68
N PRO A 65 9.51 20.71 3.37
CA PRO A 65 10.60 21.58 2.93
C PRO A 65 11.66 21.82 4.03
N ASN A 66 11.32 21.57 5.30
CA ASN A 66 12.22 21.71 6.42
C ASN A 66 13.07 20.44 6.68
N TYR A 67 12.75 19.34 6.02
CA TYR A 67 13.49 18.08 6.14
C TYR A 67 14.60 17.99 5.10
N GLN A 68 15.82 17.84 5.56
CA GLN A 68 16.97 17.60 4.69
C GLN A 68 17.08 16.11 4.40
N VAL A 69 16.80 15.71 3.18
CA VAL A 69 16.89 14.33 2.71
C VAL A 69 18.36 13.89 2.67
N ASP A 70 18.66 12.81 3.40
CA ASP A 70 19.94 12.12 3.35
C ASP A 70 19.68 10.60 3.38
N LEU A 71 19.69 9.99 2.20
CA LEU A 71 19.40 8.55 2.05
C LEU A 71 20.39 7.65 2.79
N LYS A 72 21.61 8.14 3.04
CA LYS A 72 22.63 7.39 3.80
C LYS A 72 22.34 7.33 5.29
N LYS A 73 21.65 8.33 5.83
CA LYS A 73 21.21 8.35 7.22
C LYS A 73 19.88 7.64 7.45
N GLY A 74 19.08 7.49 6.39
CA GLY A 74 17.72 6.99 6.47
C GLY A 74 16.74 8.00 7.07
N LEU A 75 15.53 7.56 7.29
CA LEU A 75 14.43 8.36 7.82
C LEU A 75 14.48 8.47 9.35
N PRO A 76 13.86 9.51 9.94
CA PRO A 76 13.67 9.60 11.38
C PRO A 76 12.89 8.40 11.92
N ARG A 77 13.31 7.85 13.03
CA ARG A 77 12.71 6.68 13.70
C ARG A 77 11.52 7.12 14.56
N MET A 78 10.44 7.56 13.91
CA MET A 78 9.32 8.24 14.56
C MET A 78 8.57 7.38 15.58
N ARG A 79 8.50 6.05 15.38
CA ARG A 79 7.81 5.12 16.29
C ARG A 79 8.72 4.55 17.39
N GLU A 80 10.03 4.84 17.37
CA GLU A 80 10.98 4.26 18.31
C GLU A 80 10.58 4.49 19.76
N GLN A 81 10.29 5.74 20.12
CA GLN A 81 9.88 6.05 21.50
C GLN A 81 8.55 5.38 21.87
N TRP A 82 7.60 5.27 20.97
CA TRP A 82 6.32 4.57 21.23
C TRP A 82 6.53 3.09 21.54
N ILE A 83 7.47 2.44 20.82
CA ILE A 83 7.84 1.04 21.03
C ILE A 83 8.53 0.88 22.39
N LEU A 84 9.45 1.77 22.73
CA LEU A 84 10.20 1.73 24.00
C LEU A 84 9.28 1.98 25.22
N ASP A 85 8.34 2.92 25.12
CA ASP A 85 7.42 3.28 26.21
C ASP A 85 6.51 2.10 26.62
N ARG A 86 6.23 1.16 25.72
CA ARG A 86 5.46 -0.06 26.03
C ARG A 86 6.21 -1.03 26.95
N ASN A 87 7.54 -0.95 26.99
CA ASN A 87 8.42 -1.75 27.86
C ASN A 87 8.17 -3.27 27.79
N ASP A 88 7.87 -3.78 26.61
CA ASP A 88 7.55 -5.18 26.33
C ASP A 88 8.46 -5.82 25.28
N THR A 89 9.47 -5.08 24.81
CA THR A 89 10.47 -5.53 23.85
C THR A 89 11.88 -5.49 24.47
N GLU A 90 12.75 -6.35 24.00
CA GLU A 90 14.19 -6.35 24.33
C GLU A 90 15.04 -6.10 23.08
N GLN A 91 16.15 -5.40 23.23
CA GLN A 91 17.15 -5.29 22.18
C GLN A 91 18.04 -6.52 22.18
N LEU A 92 18.25 -7.13 21.02
CA LEU A 92 19.13 -8.25 20.85
C LEU A 92 20.60 -7.80 20.92
N LYS A 93 21.50 -8.71 21.32
CA LYS A 93 22.95 -8.44 21.38
C LYS A 93 23.63 -8.56 20.00
N GLU A 94 23.01 -9.29 19.10
CA GLU A 94 23.42 -9.56 17.72
C GLU A 94 22.21 -9.98 16.89
N VAL A 95 22.34 -10.00 15.57
CA VAL A 95 21.33 -10.67 14.70
C VAL A 95 21.31 -12.16 14.99
N THR A 96 20.15 -12.81 14.89
CA THR A 96 20.01 -14.22 15.26
C THR A 96 19.92 -15.14 14.05
N SER A 97 19.59 -14.63 12.86
CA SER A 97 19.62 -15.44 11.64
C SER A 97 21.05 -15.81 11.25
N GLU A 98 21.27 -17.05 10.85
CA GLU A 98 22.59 -17.52 10.43
C GLU A 98 23.07 -16.85 9.14
N TYR A 99 22.14 -16.63 8.19
CA TYR A 99 22.48 -15.91 6.96
C TYR A 99 22.83 -14.44 7.24
N GLY A 100 22.07 -13.76 8.11
CA GLY A 100 22.39 -12.39 8.52
C GLY A 100 23.79 -12.28 9.16
N LYS A 101 24.18 -13.23 10.03
CA LYS A 101 25.53 -13.30 10.59
C LYS A 101 26.59 -13.48 9.51
N GLN A 102 26.37 -14.38 8.56
CA GLN A 102 27.28 -14.61 7.44
C GLN A 102 27.47 -13.34 6.58
N ARG A 103 26.36 -12.67 6.24
CA ARG A 103 26.41 -11.41 5.49
C ARG A 103 27.21 -10.33 6.24
N LEU A 104 26.98 -10.17 7.55
CA LEU A 104 27.72 -9.21 8.38
C LEU A 104 29.21 -9.53 8.55
N ALA A 105 29.57 -10.80 8.53
CA ALA A 105 30.98 -11.25 8.62
C ALA A 105 31.76 -11.09 7.31
N ASP A 106 31.09 -10.97 6.18
CA ASP A 106 31.73 -10.83 4.86
C ASP A 106 32.12 -9.36 4.59
N HIS A 107 33.36 -9.02 4.88
CA HIS A 107 33.89 -7.67 4.66
C HIS A 107 33.97 -7.24 3.19
N SER A 108 33.84 -8.14 2.23
CA SER A 108 33.76 -7.75 0.82
C SER A 108 32.49 -6.96 0.48
N LEU A 109 31.46 -7.07 1.33
CA LEU A 109 30.16 -6.41 1.20
C LEU A 109 30.06 -5.07 1.95
N ASP A 110 31.11 -4.65 2.66
CA ASP A 110 31.06 -3.43 3.46
C ASP A 110 30.63 -2.19 2.67
N HIS A 111 31.00 -2.12 1.39
CA HIS A 111 30.65 -1.03 0.49
C HIS A 111 29.17 -0.98 0.07
N LEU A 112 28.43 -2.07 0.28
CA LEU A 112 27.00 -2.18 -0.03
C LEU A 112 26.10 -1.94 1.19
N ARG A 113 26.68 -1.99 2.41
CA ARG A 113 25.90 -1.93 3.64
C ARG A 113 25.39 -0.53 3.94
N PHE A 114 24.21 -0.50 4.52
CA PHE A 114 23.72 0.71 5.17
C PHE A 114 24.50 0.97 6.45
N GLU A 115 25.08 2.18 6.60
CA GLU A 115 26.05 2.48 7.67
C GLU A 115 25.43 2.58 9.07
N HIS A 116 24.13 2.88 9.17
CA HIS A 116 23.44 3.19 10.42
C HIS A 116 22.49 2.08 10.90
N ILE A 117 22.83 0.82 10.60
CA ILE A 117 22.07 -0.35 11.07
C ILE A 117 22.11 -0.40 12.60
N GLN A 118 20.94 -0.60 13.20
CA GLN A 118 20.84 -0.83 14.64
C GLN A 118 20.57 -2.31 14.93
N LEU A 119 20.98 -2.75 16.12
CA LEU A 119 20.67 -4.09 16.58
C LEU A 119 19.16 -4.26 16.71
N PRO A 120 18.61 -5.39 16.24
CA PRO A 120 17.18 -5.62 16.21
C PRO A 120 16.59 -5.78 17.62
N ARG A 121 15.28 -5.58 17.71
CA ARG A 121 14.47 -5.82 18.89
C ARG A 121 13.53 -6.99 18.63
N ARG A 122 13.09 -7.65 19.70
CA ARG A 122 12.00 -8.62 19.68
C ARG A 122 11.15 -8.53 20.95
N ALA A 123 10.04 -9.24 20.99
CA ALA A 123 9.24 -9.38 22.20
C ALA A 123 10.06 -9.95 23.36
N GLN A 124 9.87 -9.41 24.57
CA GLN A 124 10.37 -10.04 25.79
C GLN A 124 9.66 -11.39 26.01
N ALA A 125 10.31 -12.32 26.69
CA ALA A 125 9.74 -13.62 26.99
C ALA A 125 8.34 -13.50 27.66
N GLY A 126 7.34 -14.16 27.06
CA GLY A 126 5.95 -14.14 27.53
C GLY A 126 5.16 -12.85 27.25
N LYS A 127 5.71 -11.92 26.48
CA LYS A 127 4.98 -10.72 26.04
C LYS A 127 4.39 -10.89 24.64
N HIS A 128 3.24 -10.27 24.42
CA HIS A 128 2.56 -10.21 23.14
C HIS A 128 2.56 -8.75 22.68
N ILE A 129 3.27 -8.47 21.58
CA ILE A 129 3.56 -7.10 21.13
C ILE A 129 2.87 -6.72 19.82
N THR A 130 2.06 -7.62 19.26
CA THR A 130 1.38 -7.34 18.00
C THR A 130 0.24 -6.35 18.18
N GLN A 131 -0.06 -5.54 17.17
CA GLN A 131 -1.21 -4.63 17.21
C GLN A 131 -2.51 -5.38 17.48
N MET A 132 -2.65 -6.62 16.98
CA MET A 132 -3.81 -7.47 17.29
C MET A 132 -3.86 -7.88 18.76
N ALA A 133 -2.74 -8.20 19.39
CA ALA A 133 -2.69 -8.54 20.82
C ALA A 133 -3.10 -7.36 21.67
N TYR A 134 -2.60 -6.16 21.39
CA TYR A 134 -3.04 -4.93 22.08
C TYR A 134 -4.53 -4.68 21.86
N ALA A 135 -5.00 -4.79 20.63
CA ALA A 135 -6.40 -4.56 20.28
C ALA A 135 -7.34 -5.52 21.01
N LYS A 136 -7.02 -6.82 21.04
CA LYS A 136 -7.79 -7.84 21.79
C LYS A 136 -7.77 -7.61 23.30
N ALA A 137 -6.69 -7.02 23.82
CA ALA A 137 -6.59 -6.60 25.22
C ALA A 137 -7.33 -5.28 25.54
N GLY A 138 -7.98 -4.65 24.55
CA GLY A 138 -8.68 -3.37 24.71
C GLY A 138 -7.76 -2.16 24.74
N ILE A 139 -6.48 -2.31 24.38
CA ILE A 139 -5.47 -1.26 24.41
C ILE A 139 -5.47 -0.52 23.07
N ILE A 140 -5.55 0.81 23.14
CA ILE A 140 -5.33 1.69 21.99
C ILE A 140 -3.85 2.06 21.96
N THR A 141 -3.18 1.81 20.85
CA THR A 141 -1.78 2.17 20.65
C THR A 141 -1.64 3.54 19.98
N PRO A 142 -0.48 4.21 20.07
CA PRO A 142 -0.20 5.42 19.29
C PRO A 142 -0.42 5.22 17.80
N GLU A 143 -0.08 4.04 17.27
CA GLU A 143 -0.28 3.68 15.87
C GLU A 143 -1.77 3.70 15.48
N MET A 144 -2.67 3.26 16.35
CA MET A 144 -4.12 3.25 16.10
C MET A 144 -4.70 4.68 16.07
N GLU A 145 -4.25 5.58 16.97
CA GLU A 145 -4.67 6.98 16.91
C GLU A 145 -4.11 7.68 15.66
N TYR A 146 -2.85 7.41 15.30
CA TYR A 146 -2.24 7.94 14.08
C TYR A 146 -3.09 7.60 12.85
N VAL A 147 -3.50 6.32 12.74
CA VAL A 147 -4.37 5.84 11.66
C VAL A 147 -5.71 6.57 11.67
N ALA A 148 -6.38 6.67 12.81
CA ALA A 148 -7.69 7.33 12.90
C ALA A 148 -7.63 8.79 12.42
N ILE A 149 -6.60 9.53 12.81
CA ILE A 149 -6.40 10.93 12.38
C ILE A 149 -6.19 10.98 10.86
N ARG A 150 -5.35 10.11 10.33
CA ARG A 150 -4.99 10.11 8.91
C ARG A 150 -6.16 9.73 8.01
N GLU A 151 -6.96 8.74 8.39
CA GLU A 151 -8.15 8.29 7.67
C GLU A 151 -9.26 9.36 7.63
N ASN A 152 -9.35 10.18 8.67
CA ASN A 152 -10.35 11.25 8.75
C ASN A 152 -9.97 12.52 7.99
N MET A 153 -8.69 12.68 7.60
CA MET A 153 -8.20 13.89 6.94
C MET A 153 -8.63 15.15 7.72
N ASN A 154 -9.44 16.05 7.17
CA ASN A 154 -9.94 17.23 7.86
C ASN A 154 -11.46 17.21 8.12
N CYS A 155 -12.05 16.02 8.30
CA CYS A 155 -13.48 15.90 8.55
C CYS A 155 -13.95 16.72 9.77
N GLN A 156 -13.18 16.69 10.86
CA GLN A 156 -13.53 17.41 12.10
C GLN A 156 -13.54 18.92 11.92
N GLU A 157 -12.54 19.47 11.22
CA GLU A 157 -12.41 20.91 10.93
C GLU A 157 -13.56 21.42 10.04
N LEU A 158 -14.11 20.53 9.21
CA LEU A 158 -15.23 20.83 8.32
C LEU A 158 -16.60 20.46 8.91
N GLY A 159 -16.64 19.95 10.15
CA GLY A 159 -17.89 19.53 10.79
C GLY A 159 -18.54 18.31 10.14
N ILE A 160 -17.76 17.45 9.50
CA ILE A 160 -18.22 16.19 8.91
C ILE A 160 -18.13 15.10 9.95
N ASP A 161 -19.25 14.45 10.23
CA ASP A 161 -19.31 13.32 11.15
C ASP A 161 -18.50 12.13 10.61
N THR A 162 -17.75 11.51 11.50
CA THR A 162 -16.96 10.32 11.21
C THR A 162 -17.08 9.29 12.33
N HIS A 163 -17.14 8.03 11.95
CA HIS A 163 -17.11 6.89 12.88
C HIS A 163 -15.68 6.34 13.10
N ILE A 164 -14.69 6.83 12.35
CA ILE A 164 -13.31 6.34 12.43
C ILE A 164 -12.61 7.00 13.62
N THR A 165 -12.75 6.37 14.78
CA THR A 165 -12.08 6.75 16.04
C THR A 165 -10.93 5.78 16.33
N PRO A 166 -10.02 6.10 17.26
CA PRO A 166 -8.98 5.14 17.69
C PRO A 166 -9.57 3.83 18.23
N GLU A 167 -10.72 3.89 18.91
CA GLU A 167 -11.47 2.72 19.38
C GLU A 167 -12.01 1.90 18.22
N TYR A 168 -12.54 2.55 17.20
CA TYR A 168 -13.01 1.86 15.99
C TYR A 168 -11.85 1.13 15.28
N VAL A 169 -10.69 1.76 15.14
CA VAL A 169 -9.48 1.15 14.57
C VAL A 169 -9.08 -0.08 15.39
N ARG A 170 -8.99 0.05 16.72
CA ARG A 170 -8.72 -1.07 17.63
C ARG A 170 -9.70 -2.22 17.43
N ASP A 171 -10.99 -1.93 17.39
CA ASP A 171 -12.04 -2.96 17.32
C ASP A 171 -12.03 -3.70 15.97
N GLU A 172 -11.73 -3.01 14.86
CA GLU A 172 -11.56 -3.65 13.56
C GLU A 172 -10.32 -4.57 13.52
N ILE A 173 -9.21 -4.15 14.15
CA ILE A 173 -8.01 -4.99 14.29
C ILE A 173 -8.31 -6.21 15.19
N ALA A 174 -8.97 -6.00 16.34
CA ALA A 174 -9.29 -7.09 17.26
C ALA A 174 -10.16 -8.19 16.64
N ARG A 175 -11.04 -7.81 15.69
CA ARG A 175 -11.93 -8.71 14.95
C ARG A 175 -11.25 -9.37 13.75
N GLY A 176 -10.00 -9.01 13.42
CA GLY A 176 -9.31 -9.48 12.22
C GLY A 176 -9.77 -8.83 10.90
N ARG A 177 -10.63 -7.81 10.95
CA ARG A 177 -11.16 -7.13 9.75
C ARG A 177 -10.28 -5.99 9.25
N ALA A 178 -9.22 -5.68 9.98
CA ALA A 178 -8.20 -4.71 9.58
C ALA A 178 -6.82 -5.17 10.04
N VAL A 179 -5.80 -4.77 9.27
CA VAL A 179 -4.39 -5.04 9.53
C VAL A 179 -3.63 -3.72 9.57
N LEU A 180 -2.87 -3.50 10.63
CA LEU A 180 -1.95 -2.38 10.80
C LEU A 180 -0.52 -2.95 10.82
N PRO A 181 0.17 -3.04 9.66
CA PRO A 181 1.54 -3.55 9.58
C PRO A 181 2.50 -2.60 10.31
N ALA A 182 3.27 -3.09 11.27
CA ALA A 182 4.05 -2.21 12.13
C ALA A 182 5.23 -2.92 12.80
N ASN A 183 6.12 -3.58 12.03
CA ASN A 183 7.30 -4.22 12.57
C ASN A 183 8.05 -3.27 13.52
N ILE A 184 8.40 -3.75 14.70
CA ILE A 184 9.13 -2.97 15.71
C ILE A 184 10.55 -2.60 15.27
N ASN A 185 11.11 -3.28 14.26
CA ASN A 185 12.41 -3.01 13.65
C ASN A 185 12.31 -2.09 12.40
N HIS A 186 11.12 -1.56 12.11
CA HIS A 186 10.90 -0.52 11.10
C HIS A 186 10.25 0.73 11.75
N PRO A 187 10.87 1.34 12.75
CA PRO A 187 10.29 2.49 13.45
C PRO A 187 10.23 3.76 12.60
N GLU A 188 10.82 3.78 11.42
CA GLU A 188 10.78 4.85 10.44
C GLU A 188 9.41 4.93 9.73
N SER A 189 8.65 3.82 9.66
CA SER A 189 7.38 3.78 8.95
C SER A 189 6.27 4.55 9.66
N GLU A 190 5.49 5.29 8.89
CA GLU A 190 4.25 5.92 9.34
C GLU A 190 3.12 4.90 9.40
N PRO A 191 2.36 4.82 10.50
CA PRO A 191 1.25 3.87 10.61
C PRO A 191 0.20 4.04 9.53
N MET A 192 -0.28 2.92 8.99
CA MET A 192 -1.39 2.85 8.05
C MET A 192 -2.25 1.62 8.35
N ILE A 193 -3.44 1.54 7.77
CA ILE A 193 -4.35 0.42 7.98
C ILE A 193 -4.87 -0.13 6.66
N ILE A 194 -4.98 -1.45 6.59
CA ILE A 194 -5.56 -2.21 5.48
C ILE A 194 -6.87 -2.83 5.98
N GLY A 195 -8.00 -2.33 5.51
CA GLY A 195 -9.32 -2.82 5.92
C GLY A 195 -10.44 -2.24 5.05
N ARG A 196 -11.47 -3.04 4.78
CA ARG A 196 -12.57 -2.63 3.88
C ARG A 196 -13.35 -1.39 4.34
N ASN A 197 -13.32 -1.10 5.64
CA ASN A 197 -14.02 0.03 6.25
C ASN A 197 -13.18 1.31 6.33
N PHE A 198 -12.00 1.29 5.74
CA PHE A 198 -11.06 2.40 5.63
C PHE A 198 -10.87 2.79 4.16
N LEU A 199 -10.07 3.83 3.91
CA LEU A 199 -9.67 4.18 2.54
C LEU A 199 -8.99 2.98 1.87
N VAL A 200 -9.27 2.74 0.60
CA VAL A 200 -8.61 1.69 -0.19
C VAL A 200 -7.15 2.04 -0.35
N LYS A 201 -6.28 1.09 -0.02
CA LYS A 201 -4.82 1.26 -0.08
C LYS A 201 -4.25 0.75 -1.39
N ILE A 202 -3.11 1.29 -1.77
CA ILE A 202 -2.37 0.89 -2.97
C ILE A 202 -1.03 0.32 -2.55
N ASN A 203 -0.77 -0.93 -2.94
CA ASN A 203 0.57 -1.50 -2.87
C ASN A 203 1.32 -1.25 -4.18
N THR A 204 2.59 -0.87 -4.07
CA THR A 204 3.52 -0.74 -5.19
C THR A 204 4.59 -1.81 -5.12
N ASN A 205 4.92 -2.42 -6.25
CA ASN A 205 5.97 -3.43 -6.36
C ASN A 205 7.23 -2.80 -6.94
N ILE A 206 8.35 -3.03 -6.30
CA ILE A 206 9.69 -2.75 -6.81
C ILE A 206 10.54 -4.00 -6.68
N GLY A 207 11.75 -3.97 -7.16
CA GLY A 207 12.72 -5.03 -6.98
C GLY A 207 13.70 -5.09 -8.15
N ASN A 208 14.95 -5.43 -7.82
CA ASN A 208 15.96 -5.72 -8.80
C ASN A 208 15.80 -7.14 -9.38
N SER A 209 16.41 -7.37 -10.52
CA SER A 209 16.60 -8.70 -11.09
C SER A 209 18.09 -8.94 -11.33
N ALA A 210 18.47 -10.18 -11.63
CA ALA A 210 19.87 -10.54 -11.91
C ALA A 210 20.51 -9.74 -13.05
N THR A 211 19.71 -9.04 -13.87
CA THR A 211 20.16 -8.32 -15.07
C THR A 211 19.97 -6.81 -15.00
N THR A 212 19.27 -6.27 -14.01
CA THR A 212 18.88 -4.85 -14.00
C THR A 212 18.71 -4.31 -12.58
N SER A 213 19.07 -3.03 -12.42
CA SER A 213 18.89 -2.17 -11.27
C SER A 213 19.92 -2.31 -10.14
N SER A 214 20.39 -1.16 -9.67
CA SER A 214 21.27 -1.03 -8.49
C SER A 214 20.47 -0.80 -7.21
N ILE A 215 21.13 -0.89 -6.05
CA ILE A 215 20.52 -0.54 -4.74
C ILE A 215 19.99 0.90 -4.77
N GLU A 216 20.75 1.85 -5.33
CA GLU A 216 20.37 3.26 -5.41
C GLU A 216 19.12 3.47 -6.27
N GLU A 217 19.00 2.75 -7.39
CA GLU A 217 17.82 2.79 -8.25
C GLU A 217 16.57 2.24 -7.56
N GLU A 218 16.70 1.16 -6.78
CA GLU A 218 15.58 0.59 -6.03
C GLU A 218 15.11 1.52 -4.91
N VAL A 219 16.04 2.12 -4.15
CA VAL A 219 15.71 3.11 -3.12
C VAL A 219 15.03 4.34 -3.75
N ASP A 220 15.51 4.80 -4.90
CA ASP A 220 14.93 5.94 -5.60
C ASP A 220 13.52 5.62 -6.14
N LYS A 221 13.27 4.41 -6.65
CA LYS A 221 11.93 3.96 -7.02
C LYS A 221 11.00 3.85 -5.80
N ALA A 222 11.49 3.35 -4.67
CA ALA A 222 10.74 3.28 -3.42
C ALA A 222 10.27 4.66 -2.96
N VAL A 223 11.18 5.61 -2.84
CA VAL A 223 10.88 7.00 -2.48
C VAL A 223 9.92 7.64 -3.48
N TRP A 224 10.11 7.38 -4.77
CA TRP A 224 9.26 7.88 -5.85
C TRP A 224 7.83 7.37 -5.72
N SER A 225 7.64 6.07 -5.45
CA SER A 225 6.32 5.47 -5.28
C SER A 225 5.57 6.10 -4.09
N CYS A 226 6.25 6.30 -2.95
CA CYS A 226 5.67 6.96 -1.78
C CYS A 226 5.21 8.39 -2.07
N LYS A 227 5.99 9.15 -2.86
CA LYS A 227 5.63 10.52 -3.27
C LYS A 227 4.38 10.58 -4.15
N TRP A 228 4.11 9.55 -4.93
CA TRP A 228 2.94 9.47 -5.81
C TRP A 228 1.72 8.85 -5.13
N GLY A 229 1.86 8.31 -3.94
CA GLY A 229 0.73 7.83 -3.14
C GLY A 229 0.68 6.32 -2.93
N GLY A 230 1.79 5.60 -3.14
CA GLY A 230 1.91 4.20 -2.71
C GLY A 230 1.77 4.11 -1.19
N ASP A 231 0.79 3.35 -0.71
CA ASP A 231 0.48 3.21 0.72
C ASP A 231 1.32 2.11 1.37
N THR A 232 1.74 1.13 0.59
CA THR A 232 2.72 0.09 0.94
C THR A 232 3.68 -0.13 -0.21
N LEU A 233 4.80 -0.76 0.09
CA LEU A 233 5.82 -1.13 -0.88
C LEU A 233 6.16 -2.61 -0.72
N MET A 234 6.13 -3.39 -1.80
CA MET A 234 6.70 -4.74 -1.80
C MET A 234 8.04 -4.75 -2.52
N ASP A 235 9.07 -5.23 -1.83
CA ASP A 235 10.37 -5.55 -2.42
C ASP A 235 10.34 -7.00 -2.95
N LEU A 236 10.26 -7.13 -4.26
CA LEU A 236 10.25 -8.40 -5.00
C LEU A 236 11.62 -8.75 -5.59
N SER A 237 12.70 -8.24 -5.02
CA SER A 237 14.07 -8.46 -5.50
C SER A 237 14.42 -9.94 -5.61
N THR A 238 15.04 -10.31 -6.74
CA THR A 238 15.52 -11.66 -7.06
C THR A 238 16.97 -11.66 -7.58
N GLY A 239 17.60 -10.49 -7.62
CA GLY A 239 19.00 -10.32 -8.03
C GLY A 239 19.99 -10.54 -6.90
N ASP A 240 21.24 -10.15 -7.13
CA ASP A 240 22.28 -10.20 -6.12
C ASP A 240 22.05 -9.19 -4.98
N ASN A 241 22.56 -9.49 -3.80
CA ASN A 241 22.56 -8.58 -2.63
C ASN A 241 21.17 -8.17 -2.14
N ILE A 242 20.20 -9.11 -2.18
CA ILE A 242 18.82 -8.90 -1.69
C ILE A 242 18.83 -8.39 -0.24
N HIS A 243 19.73 -8.93 0.61
CA HIS A 243 19.85 -8.54 2.02
C HIS A 243 20.16 -7.05 2.18
N GLU A 244 21.21 -6.56 1.50
CA GLU A 244 21.65 -5.17 1.59
C GLU A 244 20.65 -4.23 0.91
N THR A 245 20.14 -4.60 -0.24
CA THR A 245 19.10 -3.82 -0.97
C THR A 245 17.88 -3.57 -0.09
N ARG A 246 17.38 -4.61 0.58
CA ARG A 246 16.22 -4.51 1.47
C ARG A 246 16.50 -3.61 2.67
N GLU A 247 17.70 -3.69 3.27
CA GLU A 247 18.07 -2.82 4.38
C GLU A 247 18.00 -1.34 3.99
N TRP A 248 18.56 -0.98 2.84
CA TRP A 248 18.47 0.39 2.31
C TRP A 248 17.04 0.83 2.05
N ILE A 249 16.20 -0.06 1.48
CA ILE A 249 14.80 0.23 1.20
C ILE A 249 14.06 0.49 2.52
N VAL A 250 14.15 -0.41 3.50
CA VAL A 250 13.43 -0.28 4.77
C VAL A 250 13.82 0.99 5.51
N ARG A 251 15.12 1.31 5.60
CA ARG A 251 15.58 2.53 6.29
C ARG A 251 15.16 3.83 5.62
N ASN A 252 14.78 3.80 4.34
CA ASN A 252 14.38 4.97 3.56
C ASN A 252 12.89 4.96 3.17
N CYS A 253 12.11 4.00 3.63
CA CYS A 253 10.69 3.88 3.28
C CYS A 253 9.79 4.38 4.42
N PRO A 254 8.96 5.41 4.18
CA PRO A 254 8.04 5.93 5.20
C PRO A 254 6.73 5.13 5.28
N VAL A 255 6.53 4.12 4.44
CA VAL A 255 5.36 3.25 4.41
C VAL A 255 5.75 1.81 4.74
N PRO A 256 4.81 0.95 5.17
CA PRO A 256 5.13 -0.45 5.41
C PRO A 256 5.73 -1.15 4.19
N VAL A 257 6.75 -1.97 4.45
CA VAL A 257 7.46 -2.75 3.44
C VAL A 257 7.09 -4.23 3.56
N GLY A 258 6.64 -4.81 2.45
CA GLY A 258 6.38 -6.24 2.33
C GLY A 258 7.42 -6.97 1.50
N THR A 259 7.53 -8.28 1.67
CA THR A 259 8.38 -9.16 0.87
C THR A 259 7.72 -10.50 0.61
N VAL A 260 8.34 -11.29 -0.27
CA VAL A 260 7.99 -12.68 -0.52
C VAL A 260 9.19 -13.55 -0.12
N PRO A 261 9.29 -14.01 1.15
CA PRO A 261 10.52 -14.63 1.69
C PRO A 261 11.00 -15.86 0.91
N ILE A 262 10.07 -16.60 0.26
CA ILE A 262 10.42 -17.78 -0.53
C ILE A 262 11.35 -17.44 -1.72
N TYR A 263 11.36 -16.18 -2.21
CA TYR A 263 12.25 -15.79 -3.31
C TYR A 263 13.71 -15.76 -2.83
N GLN A 264 13.98 -15.17 -1.67
CA GLN A 264 15.31 -15.16 -1.09
C GLN A 264 15.71 -16.57 -0.58
N ALA A 265 14.77 -17.34 -0.03
CA ALA A 265 15.05 -18.73 0.34
C ALA A 265 15.48 -19.57 -0.87
N LEU A 266 14.84 -19.34 -2.04
CA LEU A 266 15.21 -20.02 -3.29
C LEU A 266 16.59 -19.57 -3.78
N GLU A 267 16.93 -18.28 -3.64
CA GLU A 267 18.27 -17.76 -3.96
C GLU A 267 19.34 -18.44 -3.09
N LYS A 268 19.11 -18.57 -1.78
CA LYS A 268 20.03 -19.23 -0.83
C LYS A 268 20.33 -20.69 -1.20
N VAL A 269 19.45 -21.35 -1.93
CA VAL A 269 19.65 -22.73 -2.46
C VAL A 269 19.99 -22.72 -3.95
N ASN A 270 20.57 -21.63 -4.47
CA ASN A 270 21.01 -21.48 -5.86
C ASN A 270 19.91 -21.75 -6.91
N GLY A 271 18.68 -21.37 -6.61
CA GLY A 271 17.52 -21.51 -7.52
C GLY A 271 16.98 -22.94 -7.65
N LYS A 272 17.43 -23.88 -6.84
CA LYS A 272 16.97 -25.27 -6.87
C LYS A 272 15.77 -25.44 -5.94
N VAL A 273 14.59 -25.50 -6.52
CA VAL A 273 13.33 -25.65 -5.76
C VAL A 273 13.34 -26.91 -4.90
N GLU A 274 13.91 -28.00 -5.39
CA GLU A 274 14.05 -29.28 -4.70
C GLU A 274 14.92 -29.23 -3.43
N ASP A 275 15.81 -28.25 -3.31
CA ASP A 275 16.68 -28.08 -2.15
C ASP A 275 16.07 -27.16 -1.08
N LEU A 276 14.91 -26.55 -1.35
CA LEU A 276 14.16 -25.76 -0.37
C LEU A 276 13.70 -26.66 0.78
N ASN A 277 13.77 -26.12 2.00
CA ASN A 277 13.29 -26.79 3.20
C ASN A 277 12.88 -25.77 4.28
N TRP A 278 12.29 -26.27 5.35
CA TRP A 278 11.82 -25.45 6.45
C TRP A 278 12.95 -24.64 7.12
N GLU A 279 14.13 -25.23 7.33
CA GLU A 279 15.25 -24.58 8.03
C GLU A 279 15.74 -23.34 7.29
N VAL A 280 15.94 -23.44 5.97
CA VAL A 280 16.34 -22.31 5.12
C VAL A 280 15.26 -21.23 5.11
N PHE A 281 14.00 -21.64 5.01
CA PHE A 281 12.88 -20.70 5.02
C PHE A 281 12.72 -20.03 6.38
N ARG A 282 12.80 -20.77 7.47
CA ARG A 282 12.74 -20.26 8.85
C ARG A 282 13.84 -19.21 9.12
N ASP A 283 15.08 -19.49 8.74
CA ASP A 283 16.20 -18.55 8.88
C ASP A 283 15.95 -17.27 8.06
N THR A 284 15.37 -17.40 6.87
CA THR A 284 15.01 -16.26 6.02
C THR A 284 13.92 -15.39 6.67
N LEU A 285 12.92 -16.00 7.31
CA LEU A 285 11.89 -15.24 8.04
C LEU A 285 12.50 -14.44 9.19
N ILE A 286 13.37 -15.07 10.00
CA ILE A 286 14.02 -14.42 11.13
C ILE A 286 14.87 -13.24 10.64
N GLU A 287 15.69 -13.44 9.60
CA GLU A 287 16.50 -12.40 8.99
C GLU A 287 15.65 -11.18 8.59
N GLN A 288 14.55 -11.40 7.89
CA GLN A 288 13.72 -10.34 7.39
C GLN A 288 12.90 -9.64 8.49
N CYS A 289 12.48 -10.38 9.52
CA CYS A 289 11.87 -9.79 10.73
C CYS A 289 12.84 -8.83 11.43
N GLU A 290 14.10 -9.26 11.59
CA GLU A 290 15.16 -8.48 12.24
C GLU A 290 15.53 -7.23 11.44
N GLN A 291 15.44 -7.27 10.10
CA GLN A 291 15.67 -6.12 9.24
C GLN A 291 14.51 -5.11 9.23
N GLY A 292 13.31 -5.50 9.65
CA GLY A 292 12.18 -4.60 9.76
C GLY A 292 11.12 -4.72 8.65
N VAL A 293 11.05 -5.84 7.95
CA VAL A 293 9.94 -6.08 7.00
C VAL A 293 8.61 -6.14 7.76
N ASP A 294 7.60 -5.42 7.30
CA ASP A 294 6.34 -5.23 8.03
C ASP A 294 5.30 -6.33 7.74
N TYR A 295 5.37 -6.96 6.57
CA TYR A 295 4.49 -8.08 6.25
C TYR A 295 5.12 -9.04 5.22
N PHE A 296 4.75 -10.31 5.30
CA PHE A 296 5.24 -11.38 4.44
C PHE A 296 4.15 -11.99 3.60
N THR A 297 4.37 -12.11 2.29
CA THR A 297 3.55 -12.99 1.45
C THR A 297 3.99 -14.43 1.60
N ILE A 298 3.08 -15.27 2.12
CA ILE A 298 3.29 -16.70 2.39
C ILE A 298 2.28 -17.51 1.60
N HIS A 299 2.75 -18.33 0.65
CA HIS A 299 1.91 -19.17 -0.21
C HIS A 299 1.54 -20.51 0.49
N ALA A 300 1.09 -20.44 1.75
CA ALA A 300 0.74 -21.60 2.53
C ALA A 300 -0.61 -22.24 2.13
N GLY A 301 -1.41 -21.55 1.31
CA GLY A 301 -2.64 -22.07 0.70
C GLY A 301 -2.40 -23.11 -0.39
N ILE A 302 -1.18 -23.18 -0.94
CA ILE A 302 -0.77 -24.26 -1.85
C ILE A 302 -0.66 -25.57 -1.06
N ARG A 303 -1.48 -26.53 -1.45
CA ARG A 303 -1.52 -27.88 -0.86
C ARG A 303 -1.25 -28.91 -1.94
N ARG A 304 -0.59 -30.02 -1.56
CA ARG A 304 -0.33 -31.12 -2.49
C ARG A 304 -1.58 -31.56 -3.27
N HIS A 305 -2.74 -31.61 -2.60
CA HIS A 305 -3.99 -32.07 -3.20
C HIS A 305 -4.66 -31.04 -4.14
N ASN A 306 -4.41 -29.74 -3.97
CA ASN A 306 -5.06 -28.70 -4.78
C ASN A 306 -4.28 -28.29 -6.04
N VAL A 307 -2.98 -28.61 -6.13
CA VAL A 307 -2.13 -28.28 -7.28
C VAL A 307 -2.71 -28.83 -8.60
N HIS A 308 -3.18 -30.08 -8.58
CA HIS A 308 -3.75 -30.76 -9.75
C HIS A 308 -5.05 -30.13 -10.28
N LEU A 309 -5.73 -29.32 -9.47
CA LEU A 309 -6.91 -28.60 -9.93
C LEU A 309 -6.59 -27.55 -11.01
N ALA A 310 -5.32 -27.15 -11.11
CA ALA A 310 -4.85 -26.21 -12.13
C ALA A 310 -4.42 -26.89 -13.44
N ASP A 311 -4.41 -28.22 -13.55
CA ASP A 311 -3.92 -28.96 -14.73
C ASP A 311 -4.72 -28.64 -16.01
N SER A 312 -5.99 -28.30 -15.89
CA SER A 312 -6.88 -27.98 -17.03
C SER A 312 -6.91 -26.50 -17.41
N ARG A 313 -6.17 -25.65 -16.69
CA ARG A 313 -6.16 -24.21 -16.94
C ARG A 313 -5.48 -23.85 -18.26
N LEU A 314 -5.99 -22.80 -18.90
CA LEU A 314 -5.39 -22.22 -20.10
C LEU A 314 -4.00 -21.63 -19.80
N CYS A 315 -3.85 -20.93 -18.68
CA CYS A 315 -2.60 -20.29 -18.28
C CYS A 315 -1.84 -21.01 -17.14
N GLY A 316 -2.32 -22.17 -16.68
CA GLY A 316 -1.66 -22.93 -15.63
C GLY A 316 -1.51 -22.16 -14.31
N ILE A 317 -0.32 -22.21 -13.69
CA ILE A 317 0.01 -21.52 -12.44
C ILE A 317 0.93 -20.33 -12.75
N VAL A 318 0.42 -19.13 -12.66
CA VAL A 318 1.13 -17.88 -13.03
C VAL A 318 1.79 -17.18 -11.84
N SER A 319 1.41 -17.52 -10.60
CA SER A 319 2.08 -17.02 -9.41
C SER A 319 3.48 -17.61 -9.29
N ARG A 320 4.50 -16.75 -9.13
CA ARG A 320 5.89 -17.18 -8.95
C ARG A 320 6.06 -18.03 -7.68
N GLY A 321 5.53 -17.58 -6.53
CA GLY A 321 5.56 -18.33 -5.30
C GLY A 321 4.69 -19.58 -5.35
N GLY A 322 3.52 -19.50 -6.01
CA GLY A 322 2.64 -20.64 -6.25
C GLY A 322 3.30 -21.74 -7.07
N SER A 323 3.99 -21.39 -8.17
CA SER A 323 4.69 -22.37 -9.00
C SER A 323 5.90 -23.01 -8.29
N ILE A 324 6.62 -22.24 -7.47
CA ILE A 324 7.72 -22.77 -6.64
C ILE A 324 7.18 -23.83 -5.68
N MET A 325 6.15 -23.52 -4.90
CA MET A 325 5.59 -24.43 -3.92
C MET A 325 4.88 -25.62 -4.56
N SER A 326 4.18 -25.41 -5.67
CA SER A 326 3.57 -26.51 -6.43
C SER A 326 4.62 -27.49 -6.94
N LYS A 327 5.72 -26.99 -7.54
CA LYS A 327 6.85 -27.83 -7.98
C LYS A 327 7.45 -28.60 -6.79
N TRP A 328 7.64 -27.94 -5.66
CA TRP A 328 8.19 -28.58 -4.44
C TRP A 328 7.31 -29.73 -3.95
N CYS A 329 5.99 -29.48 -3.81
CA CYS A 329 5.04 -30.49 -3.35
C CYS A 329 5.01 -31.74 -4.25
N LEU A 330 5.01 -31.51 -5.59
CA LEU A 330 4.97 -32.59 -6.55
C LEU A 330 6.30 -33.36 -6.64
N TYR A 331 7.44 -32.65 -6.54
CA TYR A 331 8.76 -33.28 -6.60
C TYR A 331 8.99 -34.24 -5.40
N HIS A 332 8.66 -33.74 -4.19
CA HIS A 332 8.86 -34.50 -2.96
C HIS A 332 7.71 -35.47 -2.64
N ASP A 333 6.59 -35.36 -3.37
CA ASP A 333 5.36 -36.08 -3.06
C ASP A 333 4.89 -35.84 -1.61
N GLN A 334 5.06 -34.62 -1.09
CA GLN A 334 4.79 -34.24 0.29
C GLN A 334 3.86 -32.99 0.34
N GLU A 335 3.26 -32.80 1.52
CA GLU A 335 2.51 -31.57 1.79
C GLU A 335 3.46 -30.37 1.88
N SER A 336 2.95 -29.18 1.55
CA SER A 336 3.70 -27.95 1.63
C SER A 336 4.26 -27.70 3.04
N PHE A 337 5.57 -27.54 3.17
CA PHE A 337 6.18 -27.20 4.45
C PHE A 337 5.71 -25.83 4.99
N LEU A 338 5.26 -24.92 4.12
CA LEU A 338 4.65 -23.66 4.55
C LEU A 338 3.32 -23.87 5.27
N TYR A 339 2.54 -24.85 4.85
CA TYR A 339 1.30 -25.22 5.52
C TYR A 339 1.56 -26.00 6.81
N GLU A 340 2.47 -26.99 6.77
CA GLU A 340 2.78 -27.82 7.95
C GLU A 340 3.38 -27.00 9.09
N HIS A 341 4.26 -26.05 8.78
CA HIS A 341 4.91 -25.14 9.75
C HIS A 341 4.22 -23.78 9.90
N PHE A 342 2.94 -23.66 9.51
CA PHE A 342 2.28 -22.36 9.54
C PHE A 342 2.19 -21.76 10.96
N ASP A 343 1.99 -22.61 11.98
CA ASP A 343 1.96 -22.14 13.36
C ASP A 343 3.35 -21.69 13.86
N ASP A 344 4.42 -22.34 13.40
CA ASP A 344 5.80 -21.94 13.68
C ASP A 344 6.10 -20.58 13.00
N ILE A 345 5.60 -20.36 11.78
CA ILE A 345 5.68 -19.06 11.08
C ILE A 345 5.00 -17.98 11.94
N CYS A 346 3.79 -18.24 12.42
CA CYS A 346 3.07 -17.31 13.27
C CYS A 346 3.83 -16.99 14.57
N ASP A 347 4.42 -17.99 15.22
CA ASP A 347 5.20 -17.82 16.45
C ASP A 347 6.47 -16.97 16.22
N ILE A 348 7.09 -17.06 15.05
CA ILE A 348 8.23 -16.21 14.67
C ILE A 348 7.79 -14.76 14.46
N VAL A 349 6.81 -14.54 13.58
CA VAL A 349 6.41 -13.19 13.16
C VAL A 349 5.76 -12.40 14.30
N ALA A 350 5.08 -13.08 15.23
CA ALA A 350 4.49 -12.46 16.43
C ALA A 350 5.52 -11.77 17.33
N GLN A 351 6.78 -12.20 17.31
CA GLN A 351 7.84 -11.63 18.14
C GLN A 351 8.29 -10.25 17.65
N TYR A 352 7.92 -9.87 16.41
CA TYR A 352 8.38 -8.65 15.74
C TYR A 352 7.24 -7.75 15.27
N ASP A 353 5.98 -8.14 15.50
CA ASP A 353 4.76 -7.49 14.96
C ASP A 353 4.76 -7.43 13.43
N VAL A 354 5.10 -8.54 12.80
CA VAL A 354 5.00 -8.70 11.34
C VAL A 354 3.66 -9.30 10.97
N ALA A 355 2.97 -8.71 10.00
CA ALA A 355 1.71 -9.24 9.48
C ALA A 355 1.94 -10.29 8.38
N LEU A 356 0.92 -11.10 8.10
CA LEU A 356 0.94 -12.08 7.02
C LEU A 356 0.01 -11.65 5.87
N SER A 357 0.53 -11.71 4.66
CA SER A 357 -0.24 -11.71 3.41
C SER A 357 -0.32 -13.16 2.95
N LEU A 358 -1.51 -13.77 3.05
CA LEU A 358 -1.70 -15.13 2.60
C LEU A 358 -1.78 -15.16 1.07
N GLY A 359 -0.71 -15.62 0.43
CA GLY A 359 -0.48 -15.51 -1.00
C GLY A 359 -1.39 -16.38 -1.84
N ASP A 360 -1.93 -15.83 -2.93
CA ASP A 360 -2.79 -16.50 -3.89
C ASP A 360 -1.99 -17.23 -4.99
N GLY A 361 -1.32 -18.32 -4.62
CA GLY A 361 -0.47 -19.09 -5.51
C GLY A 361 -1.21 -19.72 -6.70
N LEU A 362 -2.50 -19.98 -6.56
CA LEU A 362 -3.37 -20.52 -7.60
C LEU A 362 -4.33 -19.44 -8.20
N ARG A 363 -3.95 -18.17 -8.14
CA ARG A 363 -4.73 -17.13 -8.83
C ARG A 363 -4.81 -17.37 -10.34
N PRO A 364 -5.94 -17.01 -11.01
CA PRO A 364 -6.06 -17.15 -12.45
C PRO A 364 -5.11 -16.21 -13.19
N GLY A 365 -4.49 -16.72 -14.27
CA GLY A 365 -3.60 -15.95 -15.15
C GLY A 365 -4.29 -15.40 -16.41
N CYS A 366 -5.57 -15.66 -16.58
CA CYS A 366 -6.42 -15.11 -17.62
C CYS A 366 -7.89 -15.18 -17.19
N ILE A 367 -8.76 -14.43 -17.86
CA ILE A 367 -10.18 -14.39 -17.52
C ILE A 367 -10.91 -15.73 -17.74
N ALA A 368 -10.37 -16.63 -18.58
CA ALA A 368 -10.93 -17.96 -18.81
C ALA A 368 -10.82 -18.87 -17.58
N ASP A 369 -9.75 -18.70 -16.79
CA ASP A 369 -9.47 -19.50 -15.60
C ASP A 369 -10.10 -18.91 -14.32
N ALA A 370 -10.77 -17.76 -14.42
CA ALA A 370 -11.32 -17.04 -13.27
C ALA A 370 -12.39 -17.80 -12.52
N ASN A 371 -12.33 -17.78 -11.19
CA ASN A 371 -13.27 -18.44 -10.26
C ASN A 371 -13.35 -19.97 -10.45
N ASP A 372 -12.24 -20.59 -10.81
CA ASP A 372 -12.20 -22.04 -10.97
C ASP A 372 -12.00 -22.78 -9.63
N ALA A 373 -12.02 -24.10 -9.69
CA ALA A 373 -11.87 -24.95 -8.52
C ALA A 373 -10.50 -24.80 -7.83
N ALA A 374 -9.43 -24.56 -8.60
CA ALA A 374 -8.10 -24.37 -8.05
C ALA A 374 -8.01 -23.08 -7.21
N GLN A 375 -8.48 -21.96 -7.75
CA GLN A 375 -8.52 -20.68 -7.04
C GLN A 375 -9.33 -20.79 -5.74
N PHE A 376 -10.52 -21.39 -5.79
CA PHE A 376 -11.39 -21.45 -4.63
C PHE A 376 -10.95 -22.47 -3.58
N ALA A 377 -10.31 -23.58 -3.96
CA ALA A 377 -9.73 -24.51 -3.01
C ALA A 377 -8.56 -23.88 -2.21
N GLU A 378 -7.75 -23.05 -2.86
CA GLU A 378 -6.72 -22.27 -2.16
C GLU A 378 -7.34 -21.21 -1.24
N LEU A 379 -8.35 -20.48 -1.71
CA LEU A 379 -9.07 -19.49 -0.91
C LEU A 379 -9.67 -20.09 0.36
N ASP A 380 -10.29 -21.27 0.26
CA ASP A 380 -10.84 -22.00 1.40
C ASP A 380 -9.74 -22.38 2.41
N THR A 381 -8.54 -22.78 1.93
CA THR A 381 -7.38 -23.03 2.79
C THR A 381 -6.88 -21.75 3.46
N MET A 382 -6.85 -20.62 2.73
CA MET A 382 -6.47 -19.33 3.31
C MET A 382 -7.45 -18.88 4.40
N GLY A 383 -8.73 -19.20 4.27
CA GLY A 383 -9.75 -19.00 5.31
C GLY A 383 -9.47 -19.78 6.60
N GLU A 384 -8.99 -21.02 6.49
CA GLU A 384 -8.48 -21.79 7.65
C GLU A 384 -7.25 -21.12 8.27
N LEU A 385 -6.26 -20.78 7.43
CA LEU A 385 -4.98 -20.25 7.89
C LEU A 385 -5.13 -18.89 8.60
N VAL A 386 -6.03 -18.02 8.13
CA VAL A 386 -6.24 -16.72 8.77
C VAL A 386 -6.75 -16.86 10.21
N THR A 387 -7.61 -17.83 10.50
CA THR A 387 -8.07 -18.09 11.86
C THR A 387 -6.95 -18.60 12.76
N ARG A 388 -6.08 -19.49 12.23
CA ARG A 388 -4.87 -19.96 12.96
C ARG A 388 -3.92 -18.79 13.28
N ALA A 389 -3.73 -17.84 12.35
CA ALA A 389 -2.94 -16.65 12.59
C ALA A 389 -3.55 -15.79 13.70
N TRP A 390 -4.87 -15.56 13.68
CA TRP A 390 -5.56 -14.79 14.71
C TRP A 390 -5.50 -15.42 16.09
N ASP A 391 -5.54 -16.74 16.19
CA ASP A 391 -5.38 -17.48 17.46
C ASP A 391 -3.99 -17.25 18.07
N LYS A 392 -2.99 -16.99 17.24
CA LYS A 392 -1.62 -16.62 17.63
C LYS A 392 -1.43 -15.10 17.80
N ASN A 393 -2.51 -14.30 17.70
CA ASN A 393 -2.48 -12.82 17.68
C ASN A 393 -1.66 -12.23 16.52
N VAL A 394 -1.54 -12.93 15.41
CA VAL A 394 -0.89 -12.45 14.20
C VAL A 394 -1.93 -11.85 13.27
N GLN A 395 -1.69 -10.61 12.82
CA GLN A 395 -2.50 -9.95 11.82
C GLN A 395 -2.29 -10.63 10.47
N ALA A 396 -3.37 -10.88 9.74
CA ALA A 396 -3.28 -11.48 8.41
C ALA A 396 -4.34 -10.91 7.47
N PHE A 397 -4.00 -10.80 6.20
CA PHE A 397 -4.89 -10.47 5.09
C PHE A 397 -4.70 -11.48 3.95
N ILE A 398 -5.69 -11.54 3.05
CA ILE A 398 -5.80 -12.55 1.99
C ILE A 398 -5.42 -11.91 0.67
N GLU A 399 -4.53 -12.52 -0.10
CA GLU A 399 -4.31 -12.14 -1.49
C GLU A 399 -5.40 -12.70 -2.41
N GLY A 400 -5.68 -11.98 -3.49
CA GLY A 400 -6.74 -12.33 -4.40
C GLY A 400 -6.40 -12.09 -5.87
N PRO A 401 -7.35 -12.42 -6.78
CA PRO A 401 -7.09 -12.71 -8.18
C PRO A 401 -6.58 -11.52 -8.99
N GLY A 402 -5.81 -11.86 -10.04
CA GLY A 402 -5.30 -10.91 -11.01
C GLY A 402 -6.13 -10.77 -12.29
N HIS A 403 -6.89 -11.80 -12.69
CA HIS A 403 -7.69 -11.79 -13.92
C HIS A 403 -9.11 -12.30 -13.63
N VAL A 404 -10.08 -11.40 -13.59
CA VAL A 404 -11.51 -11.76 -13.37
C VAL A 404 -12.37 -10.85 -14.22
N PRO A 405 -13.20 -11.39 -15.12
CA PRO A 405 -14.12 -10.58 -15.92
C PRO A 405 -15.20 -9.96 -15.01
N LEU A 406 -15.72 -8.80 -15.38
CA LEU A 406 -16.59 -7.96 -14.56
C LEU A 406 -17.74 -8.73 -13.88
N GLN A 407 -18.41 -9.62 -14.60
CA GLN A 407 -19.56 -10.37 -14.09
C GLN A 407 -19.22 -11.38 -12.99
N LYS A 408 -17.95 -11.79 -12.85
CA LYS A 408 -17.48 -12.74 -11.82
C LYS A 408 -16.88 -12.05 -10.59
N ILE A 409 -16.64 -10.75 -10.62
CA ILE A 409 -15.98 -10.02 -9.53
C ILE A 409 -16.79 -10.09 -8.23
N LYS A 410 -18.12 -9.91 -8.34
CA LYS A 410 -18.98 -9.95 -7.15
C LYS A 410 -18.94 -11.32 -6.46
N GLU A 411 -19.08 -12.39 -7.20
CA GLU A 411 -18.97 -13.77 -6.68
C GLU A 411 -17.63 -14.00 -5.97
N ASN A 412 -16.54 -13.53 -6.59
CA ASN A 412 -15.20 -13.67 -6.02
C ASN A 412 -15.08 -12.96 -4.66
N MET A 413 -15.56 -11.72 -4.57
CA MET A 413 -15.52 -10.93 -3.34
C MET A 413 -16.43 -11.50 -2.25
N GLU A 414 -17.65 -11.89 -2.60
CA GLU A 414 -18.60 -12.48 -1.64
C GLU A 414 -18.06 -13.78 -1.06
N ARG A 415 -17.44 -14.64 -1.89
CA ARG A 415 -16.82 -15.87 -1.42
C ARG A 415 -15.66 -15.59 -0.46
N GLN A 416 -14.81 -14.61 -0.76
CA GLN A 416 -13.72 -14.24 0.14
C GLN A 416 -14.24 -13.75 1.50
N LEU A 417 -15.25 -12.87 1.50
CA LEU A 417 -15.83 -12.35 2.74
C LEU A 417 -16.42 -13.48 3.62
N ASP A 418 -17.08 -14.43 2.99
CA ASP A 418 -17.72 -15.56 3.68
C ASP A 418 -16.67 -16.58 4.19
N HIS A 419 -15.81 -17.08 3.30
CA HIS A 419 -14.87 -18.16 3.62
C HIS A 419 -13.65 -17.69 4.41
N CYS A 420 -13.26 -16.39 4.27
CA CYS A 420 -12.12 -15.83 4.99
C CYS A 420 -12.52 -14.90 6.14
N HIS A 421 -13.76 -15.05 6.66
CA HIS A 421 -14.24 -14.40 7.90
C HIS A 421 -14.08 -12.87 7.91
N GLU A 422 -14.30 -12.21 6.76
CA GLU A 422 -14.14 -10.77 6.55
C GLU A 422 -12.70 -10.24 6.72
N ALA A 423 -11.67 -11.12 6.71
CA ALA A 423 -10.28 -10.68 6.66
C ALA A 423 -10.06 -9.72 5.48
N PRO A 424 -9.16 -8.72 5.60
CA PRO A 424 -8.90 -7.81 4.49
C PRO A 424 -8.50 -8.54 3.23
N PHE A 425 -9.02 -8.12 2.08
CA PHE A 425 -8.68 -8.67 0.78
C PHE A 425 -7.72 -7.75 0.04
N TYR A 426 -6.66 -8.31 -0.51
CA TYR A 426 -5.63 -7.64 -1.29
C TYR A 426 -5.60 -8.24 -2.69
N THR A 427 -5.98 -7.49 -3.72
CA THR A 427 -6.17 -8.01 -5.08
C THR A 427 -5.23 -7.37 -6.10
N LEU A 428 -4.79 -8.15 -7.07
CA LEU A 428 -4.04 -7.67 -8.23
C LEU A 428 -5.02 -7.21 -9.34
N GLY A 429 -5.53 -6.02 -9.22
CA GLY A 429 -6.60 -5.52 -10.05
C GLY A 429 -7.99 -5.87 -9.48
N PRO A 430 -8.80 -6.71 -10.16
CA PRO A 430 -8.43 -7.61 -11.27
C PRO A 430 -8.47 -6.99 -12.68
N LEU A 431 -7.67 -7.53 -13.60
CA LEU A 431 -7.77 -7.27 -15.02
C LEU A 431 -9.08 -7.89 -15.55
N VAL A 432 -9.92 -7.08 -16.18
CA VAL A 432 -11.26 -7.50 -16.63
C VAL A 432 -11.30 -8.04 -18.06
N THR A 433 -10.18 -7.94 -18.77
CA THR A 433 -9.97 -8.46 -20.14
C THR A 433 -8.46 -8.65 -20.37
N ASP A 434 -8.12 -9.59 -21.24
CA ASP A 434 -6.73 -9.96 -21.54
C ASP A 434 -6.20 -9.38 -22.88
N ILE A 435 -7.00 -8.55 -23.57
CA ILE A 435 -6.69 -8.11 -24.95
C ILE A 435 -5.85 -6.83 -25.04
N ALA A 436 -5.39 -6.29 -23.92
CA ALA A 436 -4.82 -4.94 -23.88
C ALA A 436 -3.38 -4.85 -23.34
N PRO A 437 -2.40 -5.65 -23.84
CA PRO A 437 -1.01 -5.49 -23.44
C PRO A 437 -0.52 -4.05 -23.63
N GLY A 438 0.18 -3.51 -22.63
CA GLY A 438 0.57 -2.09 -22.59
C GLY A 438 -0.48 -1.15 -21.98
N TYR A 439 -1.72 -1.64 -21.81
CA TYR A 439 -2.82 -0.93 -21.13
C TYR A 439 -3.38 -1.70 -19.93
N ASP A 440 -2.65 -2.69 -19.44
CA ASP A 440 -3.09 -3.54 -18.31
C ASP A 440 -3.38 -2.74 -17.04
N HIS A 441 -2.70 -1.61 -16.83
CA HIS A 441 -3.01 -0.65 -15.76
C HIS A 441 -4.43 -0.09 -15.87
N ILE A 442 -4.98 0.07 -17.07
CA ILE A 442 -6.36 0.55 -17.29
C ILE A 442 -7.35 -0.60 -17.06
N THR A 443 -7.13 -1.77 -17.69
CA THR A 443 -8.04 -2.91 -17.56
C THR A 443 -8.16 -3.39 -16.12
N SER A 444 -7.05 -3.36 -15.38
CA SER A 444 -7.01 -3.73 -13.96
C SER A 444 -7.61 -2.66 -13.04
N ALA A 445 -7.46 -1.37 -13.37
CA ALA A 445 -8.09 -0.29 -12.60
C ALA A 445 -9.64 -0.34 -12.67
N ILE A 446 -10.19 -0.76 -13.81
CA ILE A 446 -11.64 -0.97 -13.96
C ILE A 446 -12.12 -2.03 -12.97
N GLY A 447 -11.50 -3.20 -12.96
CA GLY A 447 -11.84 -4.27 -12.01
C GLY A 447 -11.49 -3.92 -10.58
N GLY A 448 -10.35 -3.23 -10.36
CA GLY A 448 -9.92 -2.76 -9.06
C GLY A 448 -10.92 -1.81 -8.41
N ALA A 449 -11.46 -0.86 -9.15
CA ALA A 449 -12.50 0.02 -8.63
C ALA A 449 -13.77 -0.75 -8.24
N GLN A 450 -14.19 -1.73 -9.05
CA GLN A 450 -15.38 -2.51 -8.77
C GLN A 450 -15.20 -3.43 -7.56
N ILE A 451 -14.09 -4.17 -7.48
CA ILE A 451 -13.88 -5.11 -6.38
C ILE A 451 -13.62 -4.37 -5.05
N ALA A 452 -12.95 -3.21 -5.10
CA ALA A 452 -12.72 -2.39 -3.92
C ALA A 452 -14.02 -1.76 -3.38
N TRP A 453 -14.93 -1.33 -4.26
CA TRP A 453 -16.27 -0.92 -3.85
C TRP A 453 -17.03 -2.06 -3.15
N LEU A 454 -16.85 -3.30 -3.60
CA LEU A 454 -17.50 -4.49 -3.02
C LEU A 454 -16.84 -4.96 -1.72
N GLY A 455 -15.58 -4.56 -1.42
CA GLY A 455 -14.96 -4.91 -0.14
C GLY A 455 -13.45 -5.09 -0.12
N THR A 456 -12.75 -5.13 -1.26
CA THR A 456 -11.27 -5.19 -1.27
C THR A 456 -10.68 -4.00 -0.52
N ALA A 457 -9.71 -4.27 0.35
CA ALA A 457 -9.08 -3.28 1.22
C ALA A 457 -7.81 -2.68 0.64
N MET A 458 -7.09 -3.43 -0.17
CA MET A 458 -5.84 -3.01 -0.81
C MET A 458 -5.77 -3.54 -2.24
N LEU A 459 -5.26 -2.71 -3.14
CA LEU A 459 -5.04 -3.04 -4.53
C LEU A 459 -3.53 -3.10 -4.81
N CYS A 460 -3.07 -4.19 -5.41
CA CYS A 460 -1.76 -4.22 -6.03
C CYS A 460 -1.80 -3.43 -7.32
N TYR A 461 -0.94 -2.42 -7.45
CA TYR A 461 -0.88 -1.65 -8.68
C TYR A 461 -0.38 -2.48 -9.86
N VAL A 462 -0.82 -2.08 -11.04
CA VAL A 462 -0.34 -2.60 -12.32
C VAL A 462 0.21 -1.43 -13.13
N THR A 463 1.33 -1.63 -13.78
CA THR A 463 1.96 -0.63 -14.65
C THR A 463 1.65 -0.89 -16.12
N PRO A 464 1.91 0.08 -17.02
CA PRO A 464 1.78 -0.15 -18.47
C PRO A 464 2.65 -1.29 -19.00
N LYS A 465 3.69 -1.68 -18.25
CA LYS A 465 4.63 -2.74 -18.63
C LYS A 465 4.32 -4.11 -18.03
N GLU A 466 3.18 -4.28 -17.40
CA GLU A 466 2.75 -5.58 -16.90
C GLU A 466 2.81 -6.63 -18.00
N HIS A 467 3.28 -7.84 -17.68
CA HIS A 467 3.53 -8.94 -18.61
C HIS A 467 4.58 -8.67 -19.71
N LEU A 468 5.17 -7.46 -19.80
CA LEU A 468 6.07 -7.07 -20.89
C LEU A 468 7.51 -6.80 -20.43
N ALA A 469 7.72 -6.03 -19.36
CA ALA A 469 9.04 -5.62 -18.88
C ALA A 469 9.03 -5.08 -17.46
N LEU A 470 10.23 -4.86 -16.87
CA LEU A 470 10.36 -4.14 -15.61
C LEU A 470 9.97 -2.66 -15.77
N PRO A 471 9.18 -2.10 -14.83
CA PRO A 471 8.77 -0.71 -14.90
C PRO A 471 9.93 0.24 -14.54
N ASN A 472 9.98 1.36 -15.24
CA ASN A 472 10.78 2.52 -14.85
C ASN A 472 9.97 3.46 -13.94
N LYS A 473 10.56 4.59 -13.50
CA LYS A 473 9.90 5.56 -12.62
C LYS A 473 8.58 6.13 -13.18
N GLU A 474 8.53 6.44 -14.47
CA GLU A 474 7.31 6.99 -15.09
C GLU A 474 6.22 5.91 -15.22
N ASP A 475 6.59 4.67 -15.43
CA ASP A 475 5.64 3.55 -15.39
C ASP A 475 5.07 3.37 -13.97
N VAL A 476 5.93 3.47 -12.95
CA VAL A 476 5.51 3.45 -11.53
C VAL A 476 4.52 4.59 -11.25
N ARG A 477 4.86 5.83 -11.64
CA ARG A 477 3.96 6.99 -11.51
C ARG A 477 2.61 6.73 -12.18
N THR A 478 2.62 6.28 -13.43
CA THR A 478 1.41 6.00 -14.19
C THR A 478 0.55 4.94 -13.50
N GLY A 479 1.15 3.85 -13.03
CA GLY A 479 0.46 2.80 -12.29
C GLY A 479 -0.15 3.31 -10.99
N VAL A 480 0.62 4.03 -10.16
CA VAL A 480 0.15 4.56 -8.88
C VAL A 480 -1.01 5.54 -9.09
N VAL A 481 -0.88 6.51 -10.00
CA VAL A 481 -1.94 7.50 -10.27
C VAL A 481 -3.21 6.80 -10.77
N THR A 482 -3.08 5.83 -11.68
CA THR A 482 -4.22 5.06 -12.19
C THR A 482 -4.95 4.33 -11.06
N TYR A 483 -4.20 3.68 -10.18
CA TYR A 483 -4.78 2.94 -9.05
C TYR A 483 -5.35 3.85 -7.95
N LYS A 484 -4.75 5.03 -7.72
CA LYS A 484 -5.36 6.04 -6.84
C LYS A 484 -6.70 6.54 -7.39
N ILE A 485 -6.89 6.60 -8.71
CA ILE A 485 -8.20 6.91 -9.32
C ILE A 485 -9.19 5.78 -9.01
N ALA A 486 -8.80 4.51 -9.21
CA ALA A 486 -9.66 3.36 -8.93
C ALA A 486 -10.04 3.27 -7.44
N ALA A 487 -9.08 3.43 -6.54
CA ALA A 487 -9.27 3.43 -5.09
C ALA A 487 -10.21 4.55 -4.64
N HIS A 488 -9.98 5.77 -5.12
CA HIS A 488 -10.80 6.92 -4.78
C HIS A 488 -12.25 6.77 -5.28
N ALA A 489 -12.44 6.24 -6.49
CA ALA A 489 -13.79 5.93 -7.00
C ALA A 489 -14.52 4.92 -6.11
N ALA A 490 -13.82 3.90 -5.59
CA ALA A 490 -14.37 2.94 -4.65
C ALA A 490 -14.68 3.58 -3.28
N ASP A 491 -13.82 4.45 -2.78
CA ASP A 491 -14.02 5.15 -1.50
C ASP A 491 -15.24 6.08 -1.54
N LEU A 492 -15.47 6.77 -2.66
CA LEU A 492 -16.71 7.52 -2.90
C LEU A 492 -17.94 6.60 -2.88
N ALA A 493 -17.86 5.46 -3.56
CA ALA A 493 -18.97 4.50 -3.65
C ALA A 493 -19.28 3.82 -2.30
N LYS A 494 -18.27 3.58 -1.46
CA LYS A 494 -18.43 3.06 -0.10
C LYS A 494 -18.98 4.11 0.88
N GLY A 495 -18.96 5.39 0.52
CA GLY A 495 -19.35 6.49 1.41
C GLY A 495 -18.34 6.73 2.55
N HIS A 496 -17.03 6.57 2.29
CA HIS A 496 -16.00 6.87 3.29
C HIS A 496 -16.12 8.34 3.73
N PRO A 497 -16.11 8.62 5.05
CA PRO A 497 -16.16 9.99 5.55
C PRO A 497 -15.06 10.86 4.94
N GLY A 498 -15.42 12.02 4.42
CA GLY A 498 -14.47 12.95 3.81
C GLY A 498 -14.01 12.61 2.39
N ALA A 499 -14.35 11.46 1.81
CA ALA A 499 -13.95 11.11 0.43
C ALA A 499 -14.39 12.16 -0.60
N THR A 500 -15.58 12.77 -0.42
CA THR A 500 -16.13 13.77 -1.34
C THR A 500 -15.51 15.17 -1.22
N ILE A 501 -14.76 15.46 -0.16
CA ILE A 501 -14.23 16.82 0.13
C ILE A 501 -13.41 17.35 -1.04
N ARG A 502 -12.46 16.54 -1.50
CA ARG A 502 -11.54 16.90 -2.58
C ARG A 502 -12.25 17.08 -3.92
N ASP A 503 -13.19 16.20 -4.25
CA ASP A 503 -14.00 16.29 -5.48
C ASP A 503 -14.87 17.53 -5.51
N ILE A 504 -15.54 17.84 -4.41
CA ILE A 504 -16.37 19.04 -4.29
C ILE A 504 -15.51 20.30 -4.43
N ALA A 505 -14.36 20.37 -3.75
CA ALA A 505 -13.44 21.49 -3.83
C ALA A 505 -12.91 21.70 -5.26
N LEU A 506 -12.49 20.61 -5.93
CA LEU A 506 -12.00 20.67 -7.31
C LEU A 506 -13.11 21.05 -8.28
N SER A 507 -14.30 20.51 -8.13
CA SER A 507 -15.44 20.84 -8.98
C SER A 507 -15.88 22.30 -8.83
N LYS A 508 -15.87 22.83 -7.58
CA LYS A 508 -16.09 24.26 -7.32
C LYS A 508 -15.02 25.10 -7.99
N ALA A 509 -13.75 24.76 -7.82
CA ALA A 509 -12.63 25.45 -8.46
C ALA A 509 -12.74 25.44 -9.99
N ARG A 510 -13.15 24.31 -10.58
CA ARG A 510 -13.39 24.18 -12.02
C ARG A 510 -14.50 25.11 -12.50
N PHE A 511 -15.60 25.15 -11.81
CA PHE A 511 -16.74 25.99 -12.17
C PHE A 511 -16.41 27.49 -12.06
N GLU A 512 -15.56 27.89 -11.08
CA GLU A 512 -15.13 29.25 -10.82
C GLU A 512 -13.88 29.67 -11.62
N PHE A 513 -13.39 28.83 -12.53
CA PHE A 513 -12.17 29.05 -13.33
C PHE A 513 -10.91 29.29 -12.50
N ARG A 514 -10.86 28.78 -11.26
CA ARG A 514 -9.68 28.83 -10.40
C ARG A 514 -8.73 27.70 -10.82
N TRP A 515 -8.04 27.89 -11.95
CA TRP A 515 -7.23 26.87 -12.63
C TRP A 515 -6.13 26.29 -11.72
N ARG A 516 -5.45 27.16 -10.97
CA ARG A 516 -4.37 26.73 -10.08
C ARG A 516 -4.89 25.80 -8.98
N ASP A 517 -6.03 26.11 -8.38
CA ASP A 517 -6.68 25.25 -7.39
C ASP A 517 -7.01 23.87 -7.97
N GLN A 518 -7.49 23.80 -9.23
CA GLN A 518 -7.77 22.52 -9.88
C GLN A 518 -6.51 21.65 -9.98
N PHE A 519 -5.36 22.25 -10.35
CA PHE A 519 -4.11 21.50 -10.49
C PHE A 519 -3.63 21.03 -9.13
N HIS A 520 -3.61 21.89 -8.12
CA HIS A 520 -3.16 21.55 -6.77
C HIS A 520 -4.07 20.55 -6.06
N LEU A 521 -5.35 20.48 -6.41
CA LEU A 521 -6.28 19.47 -5.92
C LEU A 521 -6.21 18.16 -6.71
N SER A 522 -5.61 18.12 -7.90
CA SER A 522 -5.56 16.92 -8.74
C SER A 522 -4.63 15.83 -8.16
N LEU A 523 -4.79 14.58 -8.59
CA LEU A 523 -3.89 13.48 -8.25
C LEU A 523 -2.51 13.68 -8.88
N ASP A 524 -2.47 14.21 -10.11
CA ASP A 524 -1.25 14.54 -10.85
C ASP A 524 -1.24 16.02 -11.24
N PRO A 525 -0.76 16.92 -10.36
CA PRO A 525 -0.72 18.34 -10.63
C PRO A 525 0.27 18.72 -11.74
N GLU A 526 1.34 17.94 -11.92
CA GLU A 526 2.33 18.21 -12.98
C GLU A 526 1.76 17.95 -14.37
N LEU A 527 1.06 16.82 -14.56
CA LEU A 527 0.44 16.49 -15.84
C LEU A 527 -0.68 17.49 -16.17
N ALA A 528 -1.50 17.84 -15.17
CA ALA A 528 -2.58 18.81 -15.36
C ALA A 528 -2.04 20.18 -15.76
N LEU A 529 -1.00 20.68 -15.09
CA LEU A 529 -0.34 21.95 -15.42
C LEU A 529 0.32 21.89 -16.82
N LYS A 530 1.03 20.80 -17.12
CA LYS A 530 1.67 20.60 -18.43
C LYS A 530 0.66 20.71 -19.58
N TYR A 531 -0.45 20.01 -19.51
CA TYR A 531 -1.48 20.06 -20.56
C TYR A 531 -2.13 21.44 -20.69
N PHE A 532 -2.29 22.13 -19.57
CA PHE A 532 -2.80 23.49 -19.57
C PHE A 532 -1.83 24.46 -20.28
N GLU A 533 -0.54 24.37 -19.98
CA GLU A 533 0.49 25.24 -20.58
C GLU A 533 0.73 24.92 -22.07
N GLU A 534 0.79 23.63 -22.44
CA GLU A 534 0.92 23.17 -23.85
C GLU A 534 -0.25 23.66 -24.73
N ALA A 535 -1.43 23.78 -24.14
CA ALA A 535 -2.60 24.30 -24.85
C ALA A 535 -2.60 25.83 -25.02
N GLY A 536 -1.56 26.53 -24.55
CA GLY A 536 -1.44 28.00 -24.65
C GLY A 536 -2.46 28.77 -23.81
N HIS A 537 -2.94 28.16 -22.72
CA HIS A 537 -3.92 28.79 -21.83
C HIS A 537 -3.32 29.90 -20.98
N THR A 538 -4.12 30.97 -20.84
CA THR A 538 -4.01 31.96 -19.77
C THR A 538 -5.08 31.69 -18.71
N ASP A 539 -4.95 32.25 -17.51
CA ASP A 539 -5.91 32.12 -16.40
C ASP A 539 -7.27 32.83 -16.70
N GLY A 540 -7.90 32.49 -17.85
CA GLY A 540 -9.14 33.04 -18.33
C GLY A 540 -10.38 32.20 -17.98
N GLU A 541 -11.57 32.75 -18.31
CA GLU A 541 -12.88 32.15 -18.03
C GLU A 541 -13.32 31.06 -19.06
N TYR A 542 -12.39 30.42 -19.75
CA TYR A 542 -12.67 29.34 -20.70
C TYR A 542 -11.38 28.57 -21.01
N CYS A 543 -11.53 27.36 -21.55
CA CYS A 543 -10.41 26.58 -22.04
C CYS A 543 -10.42 26.50 -23.58
N THR A 544 -9.27 26.13 -24.19
CA THR A 544 -9.12 26.02 -25.66
C THR A 544 -10.04 24.98 -26.27
N MET A 545 -10.50 23.97 -25.50
CA MET A 545 -11.42 22.96 -26.00
C MET A 545 -12.77 23.57 -26.43
N CYS A 546 -13.34 24.51 -25.64
CA CYS A 546 -14.61 25.14 -25.92
C CYS A 546 -14.48 26.53 -26.53
N GLY A 547 -13.40 27.23 -26.24
CA GLY A 547 -13.23 28.66 -26.62
C GLY A 547 -14.18 29.59 -25.88
N PRO A 548 -14.09 30.95 -26.16
CA PRO A 548 -14.78 31.96 -25.38
C PRO A 548 -16.30 31.96 -25.55
N ASN A 549 -16.83 31.46 -26.67
CA ASN A 549 -18.24 31.56 -27.02
C ASN A 549 -19.05 30.29 -26.75
N PHE A 550 -18.39 29.13 -26.54
CA PHE A 550 -19.05 27.83 -26.39
C PHE A 550 -18.80 27.17 -25.02
N CYS A 551 -18.11 27.86 -24.10
CA CYS A 551 -17.86 27.33 -22.79
C CYS A 551 -19.16 27.26 -21.96
N ALA A 552 -19.64 26.04 -21.67
CA ALA A 552 -20.87 25.83 -20.92
C ALA A 552 -20.83 26.43 -19.51
N ALA A 553 -19.68 26.37 -18.82
CA ALA A 553 -19.51 26.98 -17.50
C ALA A 553 -19.66 28.51 -17.57
N LYS A 554 -19.00 29.16 -18.54
CA LYS A 554 -19.14 30.62 -18.77
C LYS A 554 -20.58 31.00 -19.10
N LEU A 555 -21.25 30.29 -20.01
CA LEU A 555 -22.66 30.52 -20.33
C LEU A 555 -23.56 30.34 -19.11
N THR A 556 -23.27 29.36 -18.24
CA THR A 556 -24.01 29.15 -17.00
C THR A 556 -23.82 30.30 -16.01
N HIS A 557 -22.62 30.87 -15.92
CA HIS A 557 -22.37 32.09 -15.13
C HIS A 557 -23.20 33.27 -15.67
N ASP A 558 -23.33 33.40 -16.99
CA ASP A 558 -24.15 34.45 -17.60
C ASP A 558 -25.65 34.23 -17.30
N LEU A 559 -26.15 32.97 -17.34
CA LEU A 559 -27.54 32.67 -16.96
C LEU A 559 -27.88 33.09 -15.52
N ARG A 560 -26.93 33.02 -14.58
CA ARG A 560 -27.16 33.47 -13.20
C ARG A 560 -27.40 34.98 -13.10
N LYS A 561 -26.92 35.78 -14.05
CA LYS A 561 -27.16 37.23 -14.12
C LYS A 561 -28.60 37.57 -14.49
N PHE A 562 -29.34 36.63 -15.13
CA PHE A 562 -30.74 36.79 -15.52
C PHE A 562 -31.73 36.25 -14.48
N LYS A 563 -31.26 35.47 -13.49
CA LYS A 563 -32.08 35.06 -12.35
C LYS A 563 -32.03 36.17 -11.31
N LYS A 564 -33.07 37.02 -11.31
CA LYS A 564 -33.32 38.03 -10.28
C LYS A 564 -33.88 37.38 -9.02
#